data_780f76b355908da620c07f4d663bc61f
#
_entry.id   780f76b355908da620c07f4d663bc61f
#
_cell.length_a   1.000
_cell.length_b   1.000
_cell.length_c   1.000
_cell.angle_alpha   90.00
_cell.angle_beta   90.00
_cell.angle_gamma   90.00
#
_symmetry.space_group_name_H-M   'P 1'
#
loop_
_entity.id
_entity.type
_entity.pdbx_description
1 polymer ?
#
loop_
_entity_poly.entity_id
_entity_poly.type
_entity_poly.pdbx_seq_one_letter_code
_entity_poly.pdbx_strand_id
1 'polypeptide(L)'
;MRAWLRHRGTEEEKAAIKAGQKAVEIWPDKPAKAAQKDTAARWTLKTSKGKLEADGTMKRTIAIPEFGYKTHISIDRRHGFIRRQKATDAAAHDGARLREGLIDPGNTASEVWGDTAYRSKANEDFLASLGKTSRIHRKKPLGKPMPKRTARAKAAKSRIRARVEHVFAQQKDRMHLTIRSIGIKRAEATIIMVNLTYNLGRWRWWEGKTTAA
;
A
#
# COMPACT_ATOMS: atom_id res chain seq x y z
N MET A 1 6.66 4.98 -1.35
CA MET A 1 7.78 4.93 -2.33
C MET A 1 7.87 6.24 -3.07
N ARG A 2 9.04 6.87 -3.14
CA ARG A 2 9.21 8.15 -3.85
C ARG A 2 9.73 7.86 -5.24
N ALA A 3 9.06 8.37 -6.29
CA ALA A 3 9.64 8.47 -7.61
C ALA A 3 10.48 9.75 -7.67
N TRP A 4 11.69 9.67 -8.20
CA TRP A 4 12.67 10.77 -8.18
C TRP A 4 12.33 11.93 -9.11
N LEU A 5 11.50 11.71 -10.11
CA LEU A 5 11.17 12.71 -11.12
C LEU A 5 9.91 13.49 -10.73
N ARG A 6 10.09 14.65 -10.10
CA ARG A 6 9.00 15.59 -9.85
C ARG A 6 8.54 16.20 -11.18
N HIS A 7 7.27 16.02 -11.49
CA HIS A 7 6.66 16.66 -12.63
C HIS A 7 6.26 18.10 -12.26
N ARG A 8 6.98 19.09 -12.76
CA ARG A 8 6.54 20.49 -12.81
C ARG A 8 5.96 20.72 -14.21
N GLY A 9 4.66 20.67 -14.37
CA GLY A 9 3.96 20.89 -15.64
C GLY A 9 2.95 22.03 -15.53
N THR A 10 2.51 22.52 -16.69
CA THR A 10 1.36 23.41 -16.79
C THR A 10 0.10 22.71 -16.31
N GLU A 11 -0.99 23.45 -16.05
CA GLU A 11 -2.25 22.86 -15.64
C GLU A 11 -2.84 21.96 -16.74
N GLU A 12 -2.63 22.30 -18.01
CA GLU A 12 -3.02 21.49 -19.18
C GLU A 12 -2.26 20.15 -19.21
N GLU A 13 -0.94 20.17 -19.03
CA GLU A 13 -0.13 18.95 -18.92
C GLU A 13 -0.57 18.06 -17.75
N LYS A 14 -0.91 18.66 -16.62
CA LYS A 14 -1.43 17.93 -15.46
C LYS A 14 -2.81 17.32 -15.74
N ALA A 15 -3.68 18.04 -16.42
CA ALA A 15 -5.00 17.54 -16.83
C ALA A 15 -4.85 16.37 -17.81
N ALA A 16 -3.99 16.49 -18.81
CA ALA A 16 -3.69 15.43 -19.78
C ALA A 16 -3.15 14.15 -19.09
N ILE A 17 -2.21 14.32 -18.15
CA ILE A 17 -1.69 13.21 -17.34
C ILE A 17 -2.82 12.57 -16.51
N LYS A 18 -3.69 13.38 -15.90
CA LYS A 18 -4.83 12.88 -15.12
C LYS A 18 -5.84 12.13 -15.99
N ALA A 19 -6.02 12.55 -17.23
CA ALA A 19 -6.84 11.87 -18.24
C ALA A 19 -6.20 10.55 -18.74
N GLY A 20 -4.96 10.24 -18.37
CA GLY A 20 -4.28 8.99 -18.73
C GLY A 20 -3.51 9.04 -20.04
N GLN A 21 -3.31 10.22 -20.63
CA GLN A 21 -2.51 10.38 -21.85
C GLN A 21 -1.05 9.96 -21.62
N LYS A 22 -0.46 9.38 -22.66
CA LYS A 22 0.95 8.98 -22.63
C LYS A 22 1.86 10.18 -22.80
N ALA A 23 3.08 10.08 -22.27
CA ALA A 23 4.08 11.17 -22.37
C ALA A 23 4.35 11.61 -23.82
N VAL A 24 4.36 10.67 -24.76
CA VAL A 24 4.58 10.95 -26.19
C VAL A 24 3.43 11.77 -26.80
N GLU A 25 2.20 11.53 -26.32
CA GLU A 25 1.00 12.26 -26.79
C GLU A 25 0.97 13.69 -26.22
N ILE A 26 1.47 13.87 -24.99
CA ILE A 26 1.50 15.18 -24.32
C ILE A 26 2.63 16.07 -24.86
N TRP A 27 3.76 15.46 -25.24
CA TRP A 27 4.95 16.17 -25.72
C TRP A 27 5.47 15.58 -27.04
N PRO A 28 4.71 15.65 -28.14
CA PRO A 28 5.10 15.04 -29.41
C PRO A 28 6.40 15.66 -29.96
N ASP A 29 6.56 16.98 -29.82
CA ASP A 29 7.71 17.70 -30.32
C ASP A 29 8.92 17.74 -29.35
N LYS A 30 8.80 17.09 -28.20
CA LYS A 30 9.84 17.09 -27.13
C LYS A 30 10.13 15.68 -26.63
N PRO A 31 10.71 14.80 -27.47
CA PRO A 31 10.90 13.38 -27.13
C PRO A 31 11.80 13.18 -25.90
N ALA A 32 12.82 14.01 -25.71
CA ALA A 32 13.67 13.97 -24.53
C ALA A 32 12.89 14.29 -23.24
N LYS A 33 11.97 15.27 -23.27
CA LYS A 33 11.08 15.58 -22.15
C LYS A 33 10.11 14.43 -21.89
N ALA A 34 9.51 13.87 -22.95
CA ALA A 34 8.59 12.75 -22.83
C ALA A 34 9.26 11.53 -22.18
N ALA A 35 10.49 11.20 -22.57
CA ALA A 35 11.26 10.09 -22.02
C ALA A 35 11.63 10.26 -20.53
N GLN A 36 11.73 11.50 -20.04
CA GLN A 36 12.11 11.80 -18.66
C GLN A 36 10.93 11.98 -17.70
N LYS A 37 9.68 12.01 -18.20
CA LYS A 37 8.49 12.24 -17.37
C LYS A 37 7.72 10.98 -17.11
N ASP A 38 7.45 10.73 -15.84
CA ASP A 38 6.61 9.59 -15.41
C ASP A 38 5.14 10.01 -15.37
N THR A 39 4.41 9.68 -16.44
CA THR A 39 2.96 9.96 -16.53
C THR A 39 2.09 8.88 -15.89
N ALA A 40 2.67 7.77 -15.45
CA ALA A 40 1.95 6.72 -14.75
C ALA A 40 1.93 6.91 -13.23
N ALA A 41 2.92 7.62 -12.69
CA ALA A 41 2.96 7.96 -11.27
C ALA A 41 1.98 9.11 -10.93
N ARG A 42 1.50 9.14 -9.70
CA ARG A 42 0.57 10.17 -9.21
C ARG A 42 1.02 10.75 -7.88
N TRP A 43 0.52 11.96 -7.61
CA TRP A 43 0.65 12.59 -6.30
C TRP A 43 -0.38 12.05 -5.33
N THR A 44 0.03 11.84 -4.09
CA THR A 44 -0.84 11.61 -2.95
C THR A 44 -0.43 12.49 -1.78
N LEU A 45 -1.39 12.85 -0.94
CA LEU A 45 -1.17 13.65 0.27
C LEU A 45 -1.26 12.72 1.49
N LYS A 46 -0.18 12.64 2.24
CA LYS A 46 -0.19 12.04 3.58
C LYS A 46 -0.32 13.14 4.61
N THR A 47 -1.36 13.09 5.42
CA THR A 47 -1.57 14.03 6.52
C THR A 47 -1.17 13.39 7.83
N SER A 48 -0.28 14.06 8.59
CA SER A 48 -0.07 13.71 9.98
C SER A 48 -1.25 14.25 10.80
N LYS A 49 -1.80 13.43 11.70
CA LYS A 49 -2.80 13.92 12.64
C LYS A 49 -2.12 14.86 13.64
N GLY A 50 -2.70 16.04 13.86
CA GLY A 50 -2.30 16.90 14.95
C GLY A 50 -2.37 16.16 16.29
N LYS A 51 -1.39 16.33 17.13
CA LYS A 51 -1.41 15.85 18.52
C LYS A 51 -1.71 17.02 19.43
N LEU A 52 -2.53 16.78 20.43
CA LEU A 52 -2.70 17.72 21.55
C LEU A 52 -1.41 17.67 22.37
N GLU A 53 -0.75 18.81 22.56
CA GLU A 53 0.42 18.93 23.41
C GLU A 53 -0.01 19.10 24.88
N ALA A 54 0.92 18.94 25.81
CA ALA A 54 0.64 19.00 27.24
C ALA A 54 0.16 20.39 27.69
N ASP A 55 0.45 21.44 26.91
CA ASP A 55 0.01 22.84 27.12
C ASP A 55 -1.40 23.13 26.55
N GLY A 56 -2.10 22.12 26.01
CA GLY A 56 -3.43 22.28 25.42
C GLY A 56 -3.43 22.78 23.98
N THR A 57 -2.29 23.05 23.38
CA THR A 57 -2.20 23.47 21.97
C THR A 57 -2.32 22.30 21.01
N MET A 58 -3.06 22.50 19.91
CA MET A 58 -3.14 21.50 18.84
C MET A 58 -1.97 21.65 17.88
N LYS A 59 -1.08 20.67 17.84
CA LYS A 59 -0.04 20.62 16.82
C LYS A 59 -0.66 20.61 15.42
N ARG A 60 -0.20 21.49 14.53
CA ARG A 60 -0.77 21.61 13.17
C ARG A 60 -0.66 20.30 12.41
N THR A 61 -1.70 19.95 11.66
CA THR A 61 -1.67 18.85 10.69
C THR A 61 -0.75 19.22 9.55
N ILE A 62 0.30 18.44 9.36
CA ILE A 62 1.24 18.65 8.26
C ILE A 62 0.82 17.75 7.10
N ALA A 63 0.59 18.34 5.94
CA ALA A 63 0.35 17.61 4.70
C ALA A 63 1.67 17.39 3.96
N ILE A 64 2.07 16.13 3.77
CA ILE A 64 3.29 15.76 3.06
C ILE A 64 2.88 15.18 1.69
N PRO A 65 3.16 15.90 0.59
CA PRO A 65 2.91 15.36 -0.74
C PRO A 65 3.96 14.32 -1.10
N GLU A 66 3.52 13.17 -1.60
CA GLU A 66 4.38 12.12 -2.14
C GLU A 66 3.98 11.82 -3.57
N PHE A 67 4.98 11.73 -4.47
CA PHE A 67 4.80 11.36 -5.87
C PHE A 67 5.36 9.95 -6.10
N GLY A 68 4.63 9.10 -6.82
CA GLY A 68 5.12 7.77 -7.17
C GLY A 68 4.05 6.70 -7.22
N TYR A 69 4.40 5.54 -6.66
CA TYR A 69 3.61 4.33 -6.68
C TYR A 69 3.34 3.81 -5.27
N LYS A 70 2.26 3.04 -5.14
CA LYS A 70 1.95 2.24 -3.95
C LYS A 70 2.13 0.77 -4.25
N THR A 71 2.56 0.01 -3.27
CA THR A 71 2.49 -1.44 -3.30
C THR A 71 1.46 -1.94 -2.30
N HIS A 72 0.65 -2.88 -2.74
CA HIS A 72 -0.32 -3.61 -1.95
C HIS A 72 0.13 -5.05 -1.87
N ILE A 73 0.20 -5.62 -0.69
CA ILE A 73 0.61 -7.00 -0.48
C ILE A 73 -0.37 -7.73 0.43
N SER A 74 -0.53 -9.01 0.21
CA SER A 74 -1.07 -9.93 1.19
C SER A 74 0.01 -10.90 1.65
N ILE A 75 0.02 -11.19 2.95
CA ILE A 75 0.94 -12.12 3.57
C ILE A 75 0.18 -13.25 4.25
N ASP A 76 0.77 -14.44 4.30
CA ASP A 76 0.23 -15.48 5.15
C ASP A 76 0.55 -15.19 6.63
N ARG A 77 -0.41 -15.54 7.50
CA ARG A 77 -0.28 -15.25 8.93
C ARG A 77 0.70 -16.19 9.63
N ARG A 78 0.87 -17.41 9.14
CA ARG A 78 1.69 -18.44 9.82
C ARG A 78 3.17 -18.21 9.59
N HIS A 79 3.58 -18.09 8.32
CA HIS A 79 5.00 -18.04 7.95
C HIS A 79 5.47 -16.63 7.59
N GLY A 80 4.55 -15.72 7.24
CA GLY A 80 4.85 -14.33 6.88
C GLY A 80 5.35 -14.16 5.45
N PHE A 81 5.09 -15.11 4.55
CA PHE A 81 5.39 -14.97 3.13
C PHE A 81 4.42 -14.02 2.43
N ILE A 82 4.93 -13.22 1.51
CA ILE A 82 4.10 -12.44 0.59
C ILE A 82 3.49 -13.42 -0.41
N ARG A 83 2.15 -13.49 -0.43
CA ARG A 83 1.36 -14.41 -1.28
C ARG A 83 0.92 -13.76 -2.57
N ARG A 84 0.45 -12.52 -2.47
CA ARG A 84 -0.03 -11.73 -3.61
C ARG A 84 0.46 -10.29 -3.47
N GLN A 85 0.64 -9.65 -4.59
CA GLN A 85 1.03 -8.25 -4.64
C GLN A 85 0.39 -7.54 -5.82
N LYS A 86 0.25 -6.22 -5.70
CA LYS A 86 -0.15 -5.34 -6.79
C LYS A 86 0.52 -3.99 -6.63
N ALA A 87 1.05 -3.44 -7.72
CA ALA A 87 1.51 -2.06 -7.78
C ALA A 87 0.41 -1.17 -8.37
N THR A 88 0.26 0.03 -7.85
CA THR A 88 -0.63 1.06 -8.38
C THR A 88 0.05 2.42 -8.32
N ASP A 89 -0.50 3.42 -8.99
CA ASP A 89 -0.12 4.79 -8.72
C ASP A 89 -0.43 5.19 -7.26
N ALA A 90 0.22 6.24 -6.77
CA ALA A 90 0.10 6.63 -5.36
C ALA A 90 -1.27 7.22 -4.99
N ALA A 91 -2.08 7.65 -5.95
CA ALA A 91 -3.43 8.19 -5.71
C ALA A 91 -4.51 7.10 -5.67
N ALA A 92 -4.22 5.89 -6.16
CA ALA A 92 -5.18 4.79 -6.21
C ALA A 92 -5.74 4.44 -4.82
N HIS A 93 -7.04 4.18 -4.77
CA HIS A 93 -7.73 3.84 -3.52
C HIS A 93 -7.42 2.40 -3.10
N ASP A 94 -6.94 2.21 -1.87
CA ASP A 94 -6.48 0.91 -1.37
C ASP A 94 -7.62 -0.13 -1.31
N GLY A 95 -8.83 0.30 -0.92
CA GLY A 95 -9.97 -0.60 -0.71
C GLY A 95 -10.38 -1.41 -1.94
N ALA A 96 -10.26 -0.87 -3.14
CA ALA A 96 -10.60 -1.58 -4.37
C ALA A 96 -9.65 -2.75 -4.66
N ARG A 97 -8.39 -2.64 -4.19
CA ARG A 97 -7.32 -3.61 -4.50
C ARG A 97 -7.57 -4.99 -3.90
N LEU A 98 -8.35 -5.10 -2.82
CA LEU A 98 -8.65 -6.38 -2.19
C LEU A 98 -9.25 -7.37 -3.19
N ARG A 99 -10.22 -6.92 -4.00
CA ARG A 99 -10.92 -7.71 -5.01
C ARG A 99 -10.12 -7.95 -6.28
N GLU A 100 -9.07 -7.14 -6.48
CA GLU A 100 -8.25 -7.18 -7.69
C GLU A 100 -7.01 -8.09 -7.56
N GLY A 101 -7.13 -9.18 -6.80
CA GLY A 101 -6.13 -10.23 -6.75
C GLY A 101 -5.24 -10.24 -5.51
N LEU A 102 -5.54 -9.45 -4.45
CA LEU A 102 -4.80 -9.56 -3.18
C LEU A 102 -5.21 -10.80 -2.36
N ILE A 103 -6.40 -11.32 -2.59
CA ILE A 103 -6.83 -12.58 -1.97
C ILE A 103 -6.38 -13.73 -2.85
N ASP A 104 -5.61 -14.64 -2.28
CA ASP A 104 -5.20 -15.87 -2.94
C ASP A 104 -6.34 -16.89 -2.88
N PRO A 105 -6.94 -17.31 -4.01
CA PRO A 105 -8.01 -18.31 -4.01
C PRO A 105 -7.57 -19.65 -3.45
N GLY A 106 -6.30 -20.02 -3.65
CA GLY A 106 -5.70 -21.26 -3.12
C GLY A 106 -5.37 -21.23 -1.62
N ASN A 107 -5.61 -20.09 -0.95
CA ASN A 107 -5.35 -19.99 0.48
C ASN A 107 -6.50 -20.59 1.29
N THR A 108 -6.21 -21.66 2.03
CA THR A 108 -7.16 -22.36 2.91
C THR A 108 -7.53 -21.59 4.18
N ALA A 109 -6.83 -20.49 4.51
CA ALA A 109 -7.17 -19.67 5.67
C ALA A 109 -8.55 -19.05 5.53
N SER A 110 -9.39 -19.23 6.57
CA SER A 110 -10.77 -18.75 6.61
C SER A 110 -10.88 -17.24 6.93
N GLU A 111 -9.84 -16.62 7.46
CA GLU A 111 -9.88 -15.25 7.97
C GLU A 111 -9.03 -14.28 7.15
N VAL A 112 -9.59 -13.11 6.82
CA VAL A 112 -8.89 -12.02 6.14
C VAL A 112 -8.79 -10.81 7.06
N TRP A 113 -7.55 -10.36 7.29
CA TRP A 113 -7.21 -9.25 8.16
C TRP A 113 -6.77 -8.05 7.33
N GLY A 114 -7.29 -6.88 7.63
CA GLY A 114 -6.96 -5.68 6.87
C GLY A 114 -7.21 -4.39 7.65
N ASP A 115 -6.72 -3.28 7.09
CA ASP A 115 -6.95 -1.95 7.62
C ASP A 115 -8.37 -1.45 7.30
N THR A 116 -8.76 -0.38 7.96
CA THR A 116 -10.05 0.31 7.79
C THR A 116 -10.29 0.76 6.34
N ALA A 117 -9.23 1.04 5.57
CA ALA A 117 -9.32 1.40 4.16
C ALA A 117 -9.97 0.31 3.29
N TYR A 118 -9.79 -0.95 3.67
CA TYR A 118 -10.38 -2.10 2.97
C TYR A 118 -11.83 -2.40 3.39
N ARG A 119 -12.37 -1.69 4.40
CA ARG A 119 -13.74 -1.93 4.88
C ARG A 119 -14.77 -1.23 4.00
N SER A 120 -15.41 -2.00 3.14
CA SER A 120 -16.55 -1.57 2.32
C SER A 120 -17.55 -2.72 2.17
N LYS A 121 -18.82 -2.39 1.87
CA LYS A 121 -19.83 -3.42 1.62
C LYS A 121 -19.37 -4.37 0.51
N ALA A 122 -18.90 -3.84 -0.61
CA ALA A 122 -18.43 -4.64 -1.74
C ALA A 122 -17.27 -5.61 -1.38
N ASN A 123 -16.39 -5.23 -0.47
CA ASN A 123 -15.31 -6.12 -0.01
C ASN A 123 -15.83 -7.17 0.98
N GLU A 124 -16.79 -6.82 1.84
CA GLU A 124 -17.42 -7.78 2.75
C GLU A 124 -18.22 -8.84 1.98
N ASP A 125 -19.00 -8.42 0.99
CA ASP A 125 -19.75 -9.31 0.12
C ASP A 125 -18.81 -10.23 -0.70
N PHE A 126 -17.72 -9.68 -1.21
CA PHE A 126 -16.69 -10.46 -1.90
C PHE A 126 -16.02 -11.50 -1.00
N LEU A 127 -15.68 -11.15 0.24
CA LEU A 127 -15.11 -12.10 1.19
C LEU A 127 -16.11 -13.19 1.57
N ALA A 128 -17.36 -12.82 1.75
CA ALA A 128 -18.45 -13.77 2.03
C ALA A 128 -18.65 -14.75 0.86
N SER A 129 -18.61 -14.27 -0.39
CA SER A 129 -18.72 -15.16 -1.57
C SER A 129 -17.57 -16.16 -1.70
N LEU A 130 -16.41 -15.85 -1.11
CA LEU A 130 -15.27 -16.77 -1.00
C LEU A 130 -15.28 -17.64 0.26
N GLY A 131 -16.35 -17.61 1.05
CA GLY A 131 -16.44 -18.32 2.33
C GLY A 131 -15.46 -17.81 3.40
N LYS A 132 -14.96 -16.58 3.27
CA LYS A 132 -13.95 -16.02 4.16
C LYS A 132 -14.54 -15.05 5.17
N THR A 133 -14.11 -15.18 6.42
CA THR A 133 -14.52 -14.28 7.51
C THR A 133 -13.69 -13.00 7.49
N SER A 134 -14.37 -11.86 7.40
CA SER A 134 -13.70 -10.55 7.48
C SER A 134 -13.31 -10.21 8.92
N ARG A 135 -12.03 -9.96 9.13
CA ARG A 135 -11.45 -9.38 10.36
C ARG A 135 -10.92 -7.95 10.09
N ILE A 136 -11.37 -7.32 9.02
CA ILE A 136 -11.01 -5.95 8.67
C ILE A 136 -11.48 -4.99 9.77
N HIS A 137 -10.69 -3.95 10.05
CA HIS A 137 -11.01 -2.96 11.07
C HIS A 137 -12.30 -2.18 10.75
N ARG A 138 -13.16 -1.99 11.73
CA ARG A 138 -14.33 -1.12 11.61
C ARG A 138 -13.91 0.35 11.67
N LYS A 139 -14.58 1.20 10.90
CA LYS A 139 -14.41 2.65 10.97
C LYS A 139 -14.92 3.15 12.33
N LYS A 140 -14.25 4.17 12.88
CA LYS A 140 -14.76 4.87 14.07
C LYS A 140 -16.04 5.61 13.69
N PRO A 141 -17.10 5.55 14.50
CA PRO A 141 -18.29 6.38 14.28
C PRO A 141 -17.91 7.87 14.28
N LEU A 142 -18.52 8.64 13.39
CA LEU A 142 -18.30 10.07 13.31
C LEU A 142 -18.87 10.75 14.59
N GLY A 143 -18.10 11.67 15.18
CA GLY A 143 -18.54 12.46 16.34
C GLY A 143 -18.68 11.71 17.67
N LYS A 144 -18.52 10.37 17.72
CA LYS A 144 -18.68 9.57 18.93
C LYS A 144 -17.39 8.89 19.35
N PRO A 145 -17.13 8.71 20.65
CA PRO A 145 -16.00 7.91 21.13
C PRO A 145 -16.18 6.44 20.73
N MET A 146 -15.08 5.73 20.53
CA MET A 146 -15.15 4.30 20.20
C MET A 146 -15.50 3.51 21.47
N PRO A 147 -16.51 2.61 21.43
CA PRO A 147 -16.83 1.75 22.56
C PRO A 147 -15.60 0.93 23.01
N LYS A 148 -15.41 0.80 24.33
CA LYS A 148 -14.24 0.10 24.93
C LYS A 148 -14.04 -1.32 24.35
N ARG A 149 -15.13 -2.09 24.16
CA ARG A 149 -15.10 -3.42 23.54
C ARG A 149 -14.53 -3.38 22.12
N THR A 150 -14.97 -2.42 21.31
CA THR A 150 -14.49 -2.24 19.93
C THR A 150 -13.03 -1.79 19.91
N ALA A 151 -12.61 -0.94 20.84
CA ALA A 151 -11.22 -0.50 20.97
C ALA A 151 -10.30 -1.68 21.32
N ARG A 152 -10.66 -2.53 22.26
CA ARG A 152 -9.92 -3.77 22.62
C ARG A 152 -9.81 -4.72 21.41
N ALA A 153 -10.92 -4.99 20.73
CA ALA A 153 -10.94 -5.83 19.52
C ALA A 153 -10.05 -5.24 18.41
N LYS A 154 -10.03 -3.92 18.26
CA LYS A 154 -9.17 -3.23 17.30
C LYS A 154 -7.69 -3.36 17.66
N ALA A 155 -7.32 -3.26 18.93
CA ALA A 155 -5.94 -3.46 19.40
C ALA A 155 -5.42 -4.87 19.09
N ALA A 156 -6.23 -5.92 19.36
CA ALA A 156 -5.90 -7.29 19.02
C ALA A 156 -5.69 -7.50 17.52
N LYS A 157 -6.55 -6.92 16.69
CA LYS A 157 -6.43 -6.96 15.22
C LYS A 157 -5.19 -6.19 14.74
N SER A 158 -4.85 -5.04 15.35
CA SER A 158 -3.67 -4.26 14.99
C SER A 158 -2.37 -5.03 15.20
N ARG A 159 -2.29 -5.87 16.24
CA ARG A 159 -1.12 -6.73 16.48
C ARG A 159 -0.87 -7.70 15.32
N ILE A 160 -1.92 -8.26 14.75
CA ILE A 160 -1.80 -9.15 13.58
C ILE A 160 -1.39 -8.35 12.33
N ARG A 161 -2.01 -7.18 12.13
CA ARG A 161 -1.70 -6.30 11.01
C ARG A 161 -0.26 -5.75 11.03
N ALA A 162 0.31 -5.53 12.20
CA ALA A 162 1.68 -5.06 12.35
C ALA A 162 2.71 -5.92 11.59
N ARG A 163 2.41 -7.21 11.34
CA ARG A 163 3.27 -8.08 10.53
C ARG A 163 3.48 -7.57 9.10
N VAL A 164 2.43 -6.99 8.48
CA VAL A 164 2.56 -6.39 7.14
C VAL A 164 3.43 -5.13 7.20
N GLU A 165 3.31 -4.34 8.26
CA GLU A 165 4.14 -3.15 8.47
C GLU A 165 5.62 -3.50 8.61
N HIS A 166 5.94 -4.62 9.27
CA HIS A 166 7.31 -5.14 9.34
C HIS A 166 7.87 -5.51 7.96
N VAL A 167 7.04 -6.06 7.06
CA VAL A 167 7.48 -6.33 5.67
C VAL A 167 7.89 -5.01 4.99
N PHE A 168 7.03 -3.99 5.06
CA PHE A 168 7.32 -2.69 4.46
C PHE A 168 8.53 -2.00 5.08
N ALA A 169 8.70 -2.09 6.40
CA ALA A 169 9.88 -1.58 7.08
C ALA A 169 11.15 -2.28 6.57
N GLN A 170 11.15 -3.60 6.47
CA GLN A 170 12.30 -4.37 5.97
C GLN A 170 12.63 -4.02 4.51
N GLN A 171 11.60 -3.88 3.64
CA GLN A 171 11.79 -3.48 2.25
C GLN A 171 12.38 -2.06 2.13
N LYS A 172 11.94 -1.15 2.99
CA LYS A 172 12.42 0.24 2.98
C LYS A 172 13.81 0.38 3.59
N ASP A 173 14.02 -0.19 4.77
CA ASP A 173 15.19 0.11 5.59
C ASP A 173 16.36 -0.82 5.28
N ARG A 174 16.11 -2.12 5.03
CA ARG A 174 17.18 -3.09 4.72
C ARG A 174 17.41 -3.30 3.23
N MET A 175 16.33 -3.26 2.42
CA MET A 175 16.41 -3.50 0.98
C MET A 175 16.45 -2.20 0.18
N HIS A 176 16.37 -1.04 0.85
CA HIS A 176 16.44 0.29 0.25
C HIS A 176 15.50 0.46 -0.95
N LEU A 177 14.27 -0.10 -0.87
CA LEU A 177 13.31 -0.07 -1.97
C LEU A 177 12.97 1.37 -2.34
N THR A 178 13.54 1.82 -3.44
CA THR A 178 13.29 3.12 -4.05
C THR A 178 13.04 2.93 -5.54
N ILE A 179 11.93 3.47 -6.04
CA ILE A 179 11.60 3.41 -7.46
C ILE A 179 12.23 4.59 -8.17
N ARG A 180 13.19 4.30 -9.04
CA ARG A 180 13.90 5.29 -9.89
C ARG A 180 13.50 5.18 -11.36
N SER A 181 12.85 4.09 -11.74
CA SER A 181 12.40 3.85 -13.11
C SER A 181 11.12 4.61 -13.44
N ILE A 182 10.93 4.92 -14.70
CA ILE A 182 9.74 5.55 -15.26
C ILE A 182 8.76 4.48 -15.72
N GLY A 183 7.49 4.65 -15.34
CA GLY A 183 6.38 3.81 -15.73
C GLY A 183 6.09 2.64 -14.78
N ILE A 184 4.79 2.34 -14.65
CA ILE A 184 4.28 1.38 -13.67
C ILE A 184 4.83 -0.03 -13.86
N LYS A 185 5.04 -0.50 -15.09
CA LYS A 185 5.57 -1.85 -15.36
C LYS A 185 6.97 -2.05 -14.80
N ARG A 186 7.85 -1.05 -14.95
CA ARG A 186 9.21 -1.10 -14.39
C ARG A 186 9.19 -0.97 -12.87
N ALA A 187 8.31 -0.13 -12.33
CA ALA A 187 8.11 -0.02 -10.90
C ALA A 187 7.62 -1.35 -10.30
N GLU A 188 6.68 -2.01 -10.96
CA GLU A 188 6.15 -3.31 -10.56
C GLU A 188 7.23 -4.40 -10.59
N ALA A 189 8.05 -4.45 -11.65
CA ALA A 189 9.17 -5.39 -11.72
C ALA A 189 10.14 -5.22 -10.55
N THR A 190 10.50 -3.97 -10.20
CA THR A 190 11.35 -3.70 -9.03
C THR A 190 10.70 -4.18 -7.73
N ILE A 191 9.40 -3.95 -7.56
CA ILE A 191 8.64 -4.41 -6.40
C ILE A 191 8.59 -5.94 -6.33
N ILE A 192 8.39 -6.63 -7.45
CA ILE A 192 8.41 -8.10 -7.54
C ILE A 192 9.74 -8.64 -7.08
N MET A 193 10.85 -8.09 -7.56
CA MET A 193 12.19 -8.54 -7.18
C MET A 193 12.45 -8.37 -5.68
N VAL A 194 12.04 -7.24 -5.09
CA VAL A 194 12.17 -7.02 -3.64
C VAL A 194 11.28 -7.97 -2.84
N ASN A 195 10.05 -8.22 -3.30
CA ASN A 195 9.15 -9.20 -2.65
C ASN A 195 9.71 -10.62 -2.72
N LEU A 196 10.31 -11.01 -3.84
CA LEU A 196 10.98 -12.30 -4.00
C LEU A 196 12.17 -12.42 -3.02
N THR A 197 13.02 -11.40 -2.98
CA THR A 197 14.17 -11.34 -2.04
C THR A 197 13.70 -11.43 -0.58
N TYR A 198 12.61 -10.74 -0.23
CA TYR A 198 12.00 -10.86 1.09
C TYR A 198 11.56 -12.31 1.37
N ASN A 199 10.85 -12.95 0.42
CA ASN A 199 10.36 -14.31 0.58
C ASN A 199 11.51 -15.33 0.70
N LEU A 200 12.58 -15.18 -0.09
CA LEU A 200 13.79 -16.01 0.03
C LEU A 200 14.45 -15.87 1.42
N GLY A 201 14.54 -14.65 1.94
CA GLY A 201 15.03 -14.41 3.30
C GLY A 201 14.14 -15.06 4.38
N ARG A 202 12.81 -15.01 4.19
CA ARG A 202 11.85 -15.68 5.08
C ARG A 202 11.99 -17.20 5.03
N TRP A 203 12.13 -17.76 3.83
CA TRP A 203 12.34 -19.19 3.64
C TRP A 203 13.60 -19.67 4.33
N ARG A 204 14.75 -19.02 4.09
CA ARG A 204 16.02 -19.32 4.77
C ARG A 204 15.89 -19.27 6.29
N TRP A 205 15.18 -18.29 6.82
CA TRP A 205 14.96 -18.18 8.26
C TRP A 205 14.13 -19.34 8.83
N TRP A 206 13.13 -19.81 8.07
CA TRP A 206 12.31 -20.97 8.48
C TRP A 206 13.12 -22.27 8.42
N GLU A 207 13.90 -22.50 7.37
CA GLU A 207 14.78 -23.66 7.27
C GLU A 207 15.79 -23.72 8.45
N GLY A 208 16.44 -22.61 8.77
CA GLY A 208 17.36 -22.55 9.91
C GLY A 208 16.70 -22.85 11.27
N LYS A 209 15.37 -22.65 11.39
CA LYS A 209 14.64 -23.05 12.60
C LYS A 209 14.30 -24.54 12.64
N THR A 210 13.98 -25.12 11.48
CA THR A 210 13.63 -26.55 11.41
C THR A 210 14.83 -27.46 11.54
N THR A 211 16.02 -26.99 11.18
CA THR A 211 17.29 -27.72 11.38
C THR A 211 17.87 -27.58 12.79
N ALA A 212 17.39 -26.61 13.58
CA ALA A 212 17.86 -26.36 14.96
C ALA A 212 16.90 -26.91 16.03
N ALA A 213 15.81 -27.57 15.64
CA ALA A 213 14.81 -28.21 16.52
C ALA A 213 14.86 -29.72 16.40
#